data_6527c25c02da082ae17be0181fb5071b
#
_entry.id   6527c25c02da082ae17be0181fb5071b
#
_cell.length_a   1.000
_cell.length_b   1.000
_cell.length_c   1.000
_cell.angle_alpha   90.00
_cell.angle_beta   90.00
_cell.angle_gamma   90.00
#
_symmetry.space_group_name_H-M   'P 1'
#
loop_
_entity.id
_entity.type
_entity.pdbx_description
1 polymer ?
#
loop_
_entity_poly.entity_id
_entity_poly.type
_entity_poly.pdbx_seq_one_letter_code
_entity_poly.pdbx_strand_id
1 'polypeptide(L)'
;MVADSAFLDNSYIKSFLSNQILSDSQNINFNDLENKFASISHVQDVAIYKDLIGNLNIGIKQYIPIARIVSGSLSDNYINDEGHIFPISSRYSKRVLLLHINEKFSKDKKLTSSKFGKDLLNMINYINDDEFFSKIISELEINSSKNIVIHPQFSKQKIIFGYPDDLEEKFEKINLFYNKIVPAKGWNTYKTVNVKFKNQIICDKS
;
A
#
# COMPACT_ATOMS: atom_id res chain seq x y z
N MET A 1 -10.13 -12.53 -17.45
CA MET A 1 -8.69 -12.34 -17.24
C MET A 1 -8.51 -11.98 -15.78
N VAL A 2 -7.97 -12.90 -14.96
CA VAL A 2 -7.78 -12.64 -13.53
C VAL A 2 -6.55 -11.75 -13.40
N ALA A 3 -6.72 -10.54 -12.86
CA ALA A 3 -5.59 -9.65 -12.56
C ALA A 3 -4.66 -10.32 -11.52
N ASP A 4 -3.38 -9.96 -11.54
CA ASP A 4 -2.27 -10.54 -10.74
C ASP A 4 -2.42 -10.51 -9.21
N SER A 5 -3.52 -10.05 -8.65
CA SER A 5 -3.81 -10.06 -7.21
C SER A 5 -4.95 -11.04 -6.94
N ALA A 6 -4.62 -12.26 -6.59
CA ALA A 6 -5.60 -13.32 -6.35
C ALA A 6 -5.98 -13.44 -4.87
N PHE A 7 -6.49 -12.37 -4.24
CA PHE A 7 -7.14 -12.50 -2.93
C PHE A 7 -8.35 -13.41 -2.99
N LEU A 8 -9.07 -13.38 -4.11
CA LEU A 8 -10.24 -14.20 -4.41
C LEU A 8 -9.94 -15.01 -5.67
N ASP A 9 -9.81 -16.32 -5.51
CA ASP A 9 -9.66 -17.24 -6.64
C ASP A 9 -11.03 -17.69 -7.19
N ASN A 10 -11.02 -18.30 -8.36
CA ASN A 10 -12.23 -18.82 -9.00
C ASN A 10 -12.96 -19.86 -8.16
N SER A 11 -12.27 -20.62 -7.32
CA SER A 11 -12.88 -21.64 -6.46
C SER A 11 -13.66 -20.98 -5.33
N TYR A 12 -13.12 -19.93 -4.74
CA TYR A 12 -13.82 -19.15 -3.72
C TYR A 12 -15.07 -18.48 -4.30
N ILE A 13 -14.94 -17.84 -5.48
CA ILE A 13 -16.08 -17.17 -6.14
C ILE A 13 -17.19 -18.17 -6.44
N LYS A 14 -16.84 -19.36 -6.96
CA LYS A 14 -17.83 -20.42 -7.21
C LYS A 14 -18.51 -20.91 -5.93
N SER A 15 -17.75 -21.15 -4.86
CA SER A 15 -18.31 -21.60 -3.58
C SER A 15 -19.20 -20.53 -2.94
N PHE A 16 -18.79 -19.26 -3.02
CA PHE A 16 -19.59 -18.13 -2.54
C PHE A 16 -20.93 -18.05 -3.30
N LEU A 17 -20.90 -18.14 -4.63
CA LEU A 17 -22.09 -18.18 -5.48
C LEU A 17 -23.01 -19.35 -5.15
N SER A 18 -22.47 -20.57 -5.05
CA SER A 18 -23.28 -21.75 -4.73
C SER A 18 -24.02 -21.58 -3.42
N ASN A 19 -23.37 -21.04 -2.40
CA ASN A 19 -23.99 -20.78 -1.10
C ASN A 19 -25.09 -19.71 -1.19
N GLN A 20 -24.94 -18.71 -2.05
CA GLN A 20 -25.96 -17.66 -2.24
C GLN A 20 -27.17 -18.16 -3.05
N ILE A 21 -26.92 -18.97 -4.10
CA ILE A 21 -27.98 -19.51 -4.95
C ILE A 21 -28.80 -20.57 -4.20
N LEU A 22 -28.19 -21.37 -3.36
CA LEU A 22 -28.90 -22.37 -2.54
C LEU A 22 -29.81 -21.74 -1.49
N SER A 23 -29.50 -20.53 -1.03
CA SER A 23 -30.32 -19.79 -0.07
C SER A 23 -31.53 -19.07 -0.71
N ASP A 24 -31.50 -18.75 -2.02
CA ASP A 24 -32.51 -17.96 -2.74
C ASP A 24 -32.91 -18.63 -4.06
N SER A 25 -33.61 -19.76 -4.00
CA SER A 25 -33.88 -20.65 -5.15
C SER A 25 -34.89 -20.14 -6.19
N GLN A 26 -35.54 -18.99 -6.04
CA GLN A 26 -36.65 -18.60 -6.95
C GLN A 26 -36.48 -17.28 -7.72
N ASN A 27 -35.66 -16.32 -7.26
CA ASN A 27 -35.40 -15.10 -8.03
C ASN A 27 -34.04 -14.49 -7.65
N ILE A 28 -33.00 -14.78 -8.41
CA ILE A 28 -31.69 -14.14 -8.21
C ILE A 28 -31.82 -12.66 -8.57
N ASN A 29 -31.81 -11.80 -7.55
CA ASN A 29 -31.68 -10.36 -7.73
C ASN A 29 -30.20 -10.03 -7.92
N PHE A 30 -29.80 -9.58 -9.10
CA PHE A 30 -28.41 -9.27 -9.41
C PHE A 30 -27.86 -8.15 -8.53
N ASN A 31 -28.66 -7.13 -8.23
CA ASN A 31 -28.24 -6.05 -7.35
C ASN A 31 -27.90 -6.54 -5.93
N ASP A 32 -28.71 -7.48 -5.39
CA ASP A 32 -28.43 -8.07 -4.08
C ASP A 32 -27.16 -8.92 -4.11
N LEU A 33 -26.93 -9.65 -5.21
CA LEU A 33 -25.73 -10.44 -5.40
C LEU A 33 -24.47 -9.55 -5.55
N GLU A 34 -24.57 -8.45 -6.30
CA GLU A 34 -23.51 -7.42 -6.40
C GLU A 34 -23.19 -6.83 -5.03
N ASN A 35 -24.20 -6.44 -4.25
CA ASN A 35 -24.01 -5.92 -2.90
C ASN A 35 -23.33 -6.92 -1.97
N LYS A 36 -23.66 -8.20 -2.07
CA LYS A 36 -23.03 -9.27 -1.30
C LYS A 36 -21.54 -9.44 -1.68
N PHE A 37 -21.20 -9.41 -2.97
CA PHE A 37 -19.80 -9.43 -3.42
C PHE A 37 -19.06 -8.16 -3.02
N ALA A 38 -19.66 -6.98 -3.18
CA ALA A 38 -19.08 -5.70 -2.78
C ALA A 38 -18.79 -5.62 -1.27
N SER A 39 -19.49 -6.41 -0.45
CA SER A 39 -19.21 -6.51 0.99
C SER A 39 -17.92 -7.27 1.34
N ILE A 40 -17.33 -7.99 0.40
CA ILE A 40 -16.05 -8.70 0.59
C ILE A 40 -14.92 -7.69 0.63
N SER A 41 -14.14 -7.69 1.72
CA SER A 41 -13.14 -6.66 2.02
C SER A 41 -12.07 -6.42 0.95
N HIS A 42 -11.86 -7.38 0.03
CA HIS A 42 -10.85 -7.29 -1.03
C HIS A 42 -11.44 -6.92 -2.39
N VAL A 43 -12.75 -6.73 -2.48
CA VAL A 43 -13.44 -6.36 -3.71
C VAL A 43 -13.49 -4.84 -3.82
N GLN A 44 -12.97 -4.32 -4.93
CA GLN A 44 -13.04 -2.91 -5.27
C GLN A 44 -14.33 -2.60 -6.03
N ASP A 45 -14.68 -3.46 -6.99
CA ASP A 45 -15.84 -3.29 -7.84
C ASP A 45 -16.34 -4.65 -8.32
N VAL A 46 -17.64 -4.75 -8.61
CA VAL A 46 -18.28 -5.95 -9.12
C VAL A 46 -19.33 -5.59 -10.16
N ALA A 47 -19.41 -6.36 -11.22
CA ALA A 47 -20.44 -6.27 -12.25
C ALA A 47 -21.00 -7.66 -12.55
N ILE A 48 -22.32 -7.81 -12.47
CA ILE A 48 -23.03 -9.08 -12.73
C ILE A 48 -24.09 -8.85 -13.81
N TYR A 49 -23.97 -9.62 -14.90
CA TYR A 49 -24.92 -9.51 -16.01
C TYR A 49 -25.15 -10.87 -16.69
N LYS A 50 -26.31 -11.02 -17.33
CA LYS A 50 -26.56 -12.14 -18.23
C LYS A 50 -26.21 -11.75 -19.66
N ASP A 51 -25.56 -12.66 -20.38
CA ASP A 51 -25.37 -12.50 -21.81
C ASP A 51 -26.65 -12.87 -22.58
N LEU A 52 -26.61 -12.68 -23.91
CA LEU A 52 -27.75 -12.95 -24.79
C LEU A 52 -28.16 -14.42 -24.84
N ILE A 53 -27.28 -15.34 -24.40
CA ILE A 53 -27.50 -16.79 -24.40
C ILE A 53 -27.99 -17.25 -23.00
N GLY A 54 -28.05 -16.33 -22.03
CA GLY A 54 -28.52 -16.59 -20.68
C GLY A 54 -27.43 -16.98 -19.67
N ASN A 55 -26.13 -16.96 -20.06
CA ASN A 55 -25.03 -17.22 -19.13
C ASN A 55 -24.87 -16.07 -18.16
N LEU A 56 -24.62 -16.40 -16.88
CA LEU A 56 -24.28 -15.42 -15.87
C LEU A 56 -22.79 -15.06 -15.95
N ASN A 57 -22.50 -13.82 -16.19
CA ASN A 57 -21.16 -13.27 -16.19
C ASN A 57 -20.92 -12.44 -14.92
N ILE A 58 -19.79 -12.68 -14.26
CA ILE A 58 -19.39 -11.98 -13.03
C ILE A 58 -17.99 -11.43 -13.22
N GLY A 59 -17.88 -10.10 -13.25
CA GLY A 59 -16.63 -9.38 -13.26
C GLY A 59 -16.32 -8.88 -11.85
N ILE A 60 -15.18 -9.24 -11.28
CA ILE A 60 -14.74 -8.78 -9.97
C ILE A 60 -13.40 -8.07 -10.11
N LYS A 61 -13.37 -6.79 -9.74
CA LYS A 61 -12.14 -6.02 -9.61
C LYS A 61 -11.70 -6.06 -8.15
N GLN A 62 -10.49 -6.54 -7.89
CA GLN A 62 -9.94 -6.63 -6.55
C GLN A 62 -9.04 -5.42 -6.26
N TYR A 63 -8.92 -5.02 -4.99
CA TYR A 63 -7.94 -4.02 -4.57
C TYR A 63 -6.52 -4.51 -4.84
N ILE A 64 -5.68 -3.61 -5.36
CA ILE A 64 -4.25 -3.85 -5.58
C ILE A 64 -3.48 -3.16 -4.47
N PRO A 65 -2.78 -3.88 -3.59
CA PRO A 65 -2.01 -3.26 -2.53
C PRO A 65 -0.73 -2.61 -3.06
N ILE A 66 -0.44 -1.40 -2.57
CA ILE A 66 0.78 -0.63 -2.83
C ILE A 66 1.64 -0.44 -1.58
N ALA A 67 1.05 -0.56 -0.40
CA ALA A 67 1.75 -0.53 0.89
C ALA A 67 1.04 -1.42 1.91
N ARG A 68 1.75 -1.79 3.00
CA ARG A 68 1.22 -2.55 4.12
C ARG A 68 1.50 -1.81 5.43
N ILE A 69 0.45 -1.54 6.19
CA ILE A 69 0.55 -1.04 7.55
C ILE A 69 0.92 -2.22 8.46
N VAL A 70 2.05 -2.09 9.15
CA VAL A 70 2.50 -3.03 10.17
C VAL A 70 2.28 -2.36 11.53
N SER A 71 1.38 -2.92 12.30
CA SER A 71 1.05 -2.40 13.63
C SER A 71 1.34 -3.47 14.68
N GLY A 72 2.20 -3.17 15.64
CA GLY A 72 2.55 -4.12 16.70
C GLY A 72 1.38 -4.53 17.62
N SER A 73 0.27 -3.80 17.61
CA SER A 73 -0.89 -4.00 18.49
C SER A 73 -2.22 -4.23 17.77
N LEU A 74 -2.26 -4.06 16.46
CA LEU A 74 -3.46 -4.21 15.62
C LEU A 74 -3.17 -5.19 14.48
N SER A 75 -4.23 -5.70 13.85
CA SER A 75 -4.07 -6.49 12.63
C SER A 75 -3.46 -5.63 11.53
N ASP A 76 -2.52 -6.20 10.79
CA ASP A 76 -1.94 -5.57 9.61
C ASP A 76 -3.00 -5.32 8.54
N ASN A 77 -2.81 -4.26 7.78
CA ASN A 77 -3.69 -3.88 6.69
C ASN A 77 -2.90 -3.49 5.45
N TYR A 78 -3.49 -3.66 4.28
CA TYR A 78 -2.99 -3.13 3.02
C TYR A 78 -3.60 -1.76 2.73
N ILE A 79 -2.91 -1.00 1.87
CA ILE A 79 -3.39 0.27 1.29
C ILE A 79 -3.31 0.14 -0.23
N ASN A 80 -4.35 0.58 -0.94
CA ASN A 80 -4.31 0.73 -2.40
C ASN A 80 -3.87 2.15 -2.82
N ASP A 81 -3.75 2.40 -4.11
CA ASP A 81 -3.36 3.67 -4.74
C ASP A 81 -4.31 4.85 -4.47
N GLU A 82 -5.57 4.55 -4.13
CA GLU A 82 -6.57 5.55 -3.71
C GLU A 82 -6.55 5.83 -2.20
N GLY A 83 -5.68 5.13 -1.45
CA GLY A 83 -5.59 5.23 0.01
C GLY A 83 -6.67 4.46 0.76
N HIS A 84 -7.37 3.52 0.09
CA HIS A 84 -8.31 2.62 0.77
C HIS A 84 -7.54 1.59 1.59
N ILE A 85 -7.94 1.43 2.86
CA ILE A 85 -7.34 0.50 3.80
C ILE A 85 -8.19 -0.77 3.86
N PHE A 86 -7.57 -1.93 3.64
CA PHE A 86 -8.24 -3.22 3.65
C PHE A 86 -7.39 -4.30 4.33
N PRO A 87 -7.98 -5.36 4.91
CA PRO A 87 -7.25 -6.34 5.69
C PRO A 87 -6.29 -7.17 4.83
N ILE A 88 -5.25 -7.70 5.47
CA ILE A 88 -4.42 -8.74 4.85
C ILE A 88 -5.24 -10.03 4.65
N SER A 89 -4.73 -10.91 3.79
CA SER A 89 -5.34 -12.21 3.53
C SER A 89 -4.38 -13.33 3.93
N SER A 90 -4.92 -14.43 4.47
CA SER A 90 -4.14 -15.65 4.71
C SER A 90 -3.83 -16.41 3.42
N ARG A 91 -4.55 -16.11 2.32
CA ARG A 91 -4.43 -16.81 1.03
C ARG A 91 -3.41 -16.17 0.10
N TYR A 92 -3.21 -14.86 0.22
CA TYR A 92 -2.34 -14.11 -0.68
C TYR A 92 -1.59 -13.03 0.07
N SER A 93 -0.29 -12.94 -0.20
CA SER A 93 0.57 -11.87 0.32
C SER A 93 1.35 -11.25 -0.83
N LYS A 94 1.27 -9.94 -0.97
CA LYS A 94 2.05 -9.17 -1.93
C LYS A 94 3.19 -8.46 -1.22
N ARG A 95 4.40 -8.52 -1.80
CA ARG A 95 5.53 -7.71 -1.33
C ARG A 95 5.30 -6.26 -1.75
N VAL A 96 5.18 -5.39 -0.76
CA VAL A 96 4.93 -3.95 -0.92
C VAL A 96 5.70 -3.19 0.14
N LEU A 97 5.73 -1.86 0.03
CA LEU A 97 6.32 -0.96 1.01
C LEU A 97 5.69 -1.16 2.40
N LEU A 98 6.51 -1.34 3.44
CA LEU A 98 6.05 -1.51 4.82
C LEU A 98 5.97 -0.15 5.53
N LEU A 99 4.86 0.09 6.22
CA LEU A 99 4.63 1.29 7.02
C LEU A 99 4.56 0.90 8.50
N HIS A 100 5.61 1.15 9.25
CA HIS A 100 5.63 0.97 10.70
C HIS A 100 5.04 2.20 11.37
N ILE A 101 3.85 2.05 11.95
CA ILE A 101 3.09 3.14 12.54
C ILE A 101 2.84 2.84 14.01
N ASN A 102 3.30 3.72 14.89
CA ASN A 102 3.15 3.58 16.35
C ASN A 102 1.79 4.04 16.87
N GLU A 103 0.97 4.71 16.08
CA GLU A 103 -0.35 5.22 16.47
C GLU A 103 -1.48 4.40 15.83
N LYS A 104 -2.62 4.34 16.52
CA LYS A 104 -3.85 3.86 15.92
C LYS A 104 -4.22 4.80 14.78
N PHE A 105 -3.90 4.41 13.57
CA PHE A 105 -4.48 5.05 12.41
C PHE A 105 -5.99 5.01 12.54
N SER A 106 -6.61 6.13 12.24
CA SER A 106 -8.04 6.39 12.33
C SER A 106 -8.87 5.14 11.99
N LYS A 107 -10.01 4.99 12.66
CA LYS A 107 -11.03 4.00 12.32
C LYS A 107 -11.59 4.17 10.90
N ASP A 108 -11.15 5.21 10.20
CA ASP A 108 -11.54 5.50 8.83
C ASP A 108 -10.92 4.47 7.88
N LYS A 109 -11.74 3.96 6.98
CA LYS A 109 -11.30 3.01 5.95
C LYS A 109 -10.41 3.66 4.86
N LYS A 110 -10.10 4.95 4.99
CA LYS A 110 -9.29 5.70 4.01
C LYS A 110 -8.17 6.49 4.68
N LEU A 111 -6.95 6.28 4.19
CA LEU A 111 -5.77 7.05 4.59
C LEU A 111 -5.96 8.54 4.31
N THR A 112 -6.62 8.86 3.19
CA THR A 112 -6.86 10.23 2.71
C THR A 112 -7.84 11.06 3.54
N SER A 113 -8.40 10.51 4.62
CA SER A 113 -9.29 11.25 5.55
C SER A 113 -8.57 12.39 6.29
N SER A 114 -7.26 12.36 6.39
CA SER A 114 -6.45 13.42 7.00
C SER A 114 -5.48 14.05 6.01
N LYS A 115 -5.03 15.29 6.28
CA LYS A 115 -3.99 15.94 5.48
C LYS A 115 -2.72 15.09 5.45
N PHE A 116 -2.23 14.66 6.61
CA PHE A 116 -1.05 13.80 6.70
C PHE A 116 -1.21 12.52 5.88
N GLY A 117 -2.38 11.90 5.94
CA GLY A 117 -2.64 10.67 5.16
C GLY A 117 -2.61 10.92 3.65
N LYS A 118 -3.08 12.07 3.17
CA LYS A 118 -2.96 12.47 1.75
C LYS A 118 -1.50 12.66 1.36
N ASP A 119 -0.73 13.38 2.18
CA ASP A 119 0.68 13.67 1.92
C ASP A 119 1.50 12.36 1.98
N LEU A 120 1.19 11.45 2.92
CA LEU A 120 1.81 10.13 3.01
C LEU A 120 1.48 9.26 1.79
N LEU A 121 0.22 9.26 1.31
CA LEU A 121 -0.16 8.54 0.10
C LEU A 121 0.60 9.04 -1.13
N ASN A 122 0.75 10.36 -1.28
CA ASN A 122 1.55 10.95 -2.35
C ASN A 122 3.01 10.48 -2.27
N MET A 123 3.59 10.41 -1.06
CA MET A 123 4.94 9.88 -0.87
C MET A 123 5.05 8.39 -1.23
N ILE A 124 4.06 7.57 -0.85
CA ILE A 124 4.03 6.14 -1.19
C ILE A 124 3.97 5.96 -2.72
N ASN A 125 3.09 6.70 -3.39
CA ASN A 125 2.98 6.65 -4.85
C ASN A 125 4.29 7.12 -5.51
N TYR A 126 4.88 8.23 -5.05
CA TYR A 126 6.17 8.72 -5.54
C TYR A 126 7.27 7.64 -5.45
N ILE A 127 7.35 6.92 -4.31
CA ILE A 127 8.32 5.83 -4.14
C ILE A 127 8.06 4.68 -5.10
N ASN A 128 6.78 4.28 -5.26
CA ASN A 128 6.42 3.13 -6.09
C ASN A 128 6.54 3.40 -7.60
N ASP A 129 6.31 4.65 -8.01
CA ASP A 129 6.38 5.06 -9.43
C ASP A 129 7.83 5.27 -9.90
N ASP A 130 8.78 5.49 -8.99
CA ASP A 130 10.18 5.65 -9.31
C ASP A 130 10.92 4.30 -9.29
N GLU A 131 11.60 3.96 -10.39
CA GLU A 131 12.29 2.67 -10.53
C GLU A 131 13.43 2.48 -9.54
N PHE A 132 14.13 3.55 -9.14
CA PHE A 132 15.23 3.49 -8.18
C PHE A 132 14.70 3.39 -6.75
N PHE A 133 13.78 4.27 -6.36
CA PHE A 133 13.25 4.30 -5.00
C PHE A 133 12.44 3.07 -4.65
N SER A 134 11.65 2.52 -5.58
CA SER A 134 10.88 1.28 -5.37
C SER A 134 11.76 0.06 -5.09
N LYS A 135 13.00 0.07 -5.56
CA LYS A 135 13.97 -1.01 -5.31
C LYS A 135 14.77 -0.85 -4.03
N ILE A 136 15.03 0.39 -3.60
CA ILE A 136 15.90 0.64 -2.45
C ILE A 136 15.15 0.89 -1.15
N ILE A 137 13.90 1.37 -1.21
CA ILE A 137 13.10 1.68 -0.01
C ILE A 137 12.17 0.51 0.28
N SER A 138 12.32 -0.10 1.45
CA SER A 138 11.47 -1.21 1.88
C SER A 138 10.53 -0.84 3.01
N GLU A 139 10.91 0.11 3.85
CA GLU A 139 10.16 0.42 5.08
C GLU A 139 10.16 1.92 5.38
N LEU A 140 9.01 2.40 5.85
CA LEU A 140 8.85 3.74 6.43
C LEU A 140 8.45 3.59 7.90
N GLU A 141 9.22 4.17 8.79
CA GLU A 141 8.89 4.29 10.21
C GLU A 141 8.27 5.68 10.45
N ILE A 142 7.04 5.71 10.98
CA ILE A 142 6.26 6.92 11.21
C ILE A 142 6.05 7.10 12.70
N ASN A 143 6.59 8.17 13.25
CA ASN A 143 6.45 8.46 14.67
C ASN A 143 5.18 9.28 14.98
N SER A 144 4.88 9.48 16.27
CA SER A 144 3.73 10.24 16.76
C SER A 144 3.68 11.70 16.28
N SER A 145 4.83 12.30 16.02
CA SER A 145 4.93 13.64 15.45
C SER A 145 4.79 13.67 13.91
N LYS A 146 4.39 12.56 13.29
CA LYS A 146 4.23 12.41 11.82
C LYS A 146 5.52 12.65 11.03
N ASN A 147 6.68 12.47 11.69
CA ASN A 147 7.95 12.44 10.99
C ASN A 147 8.26 11.02 10.52
N ILE A 148 8.82 10.93 9.32
CA ILE A 148 9.13 9.70 8.62
C ILE A 148 10.64 9.46 8.64
N VAL A 149 11.02 8.24 8.97
CA VAL A 149 12.36 7.69 8.77
C VAL A 149 12.25 6.59 7.72
N ILE A 150 13.06 6.68 6.69
CA ILE A 150 13.14 5.67 5.63
C ILE A 150 14.22 4.66 5.99
N HIS A 151 13.89 3.37 5.88
CA HIS A 151 14.83 2.26 6.03
C HIS A 151 15.09 1.64 4.65
N PRO A 152 16.29 1.86 4.09
CA PRO A 152 16.68 1.24 2.83
C PRO A 152 16.88 -0.27 2.97
N GLN A 153 16.61 -1.01 1.88
CA GLN A 153 16.69 -2.47 1.88
C GLN A 153 18.13 -3.00 1.97
N PHE A 154 19.09 -2.29 1.39
CA PHE A 154 20.47 -2.76 1.19
C PHE A 154 21.52 -2.08 2.09
N SER A 155 21.10 -1.20 2.99
CA SER A 155 22.00 -0.50 3.89
C SER A 155 21.43 -0.41 5.29
N LYS A 156 22.34 -0.25 6.27
CA LYS A 156 21.95 -0.04 7.68
C LYS A 156 21.70 1.44 7.99
N GLN A 157 21.81 2.30 7.01
CA GLN A 157 21.60 3.74 7.16
C GLN A 157 20.13 4.02 7.41
N LYS A 158 19.86 5.04 8.22
CA LYS A 158 18.51 5.59 8.39
C LYS A 158 18.45 6.94 7.68
N ILE A 159 17.43 7.15 6.85
CA ILE A 159 17.21 8.43 6.19
C ILE A 159 16.12 9.17 6.95
N ILE A 160 16.49 10.29 7.59
CA ILE A 160 15.55 11.15 8.30
C ILE A 160 14.88 12.06 7.27
N PHE A 161 13.67 11.71 6.87
CA PHE A 161 12.90 12.42 5.86
C PHE A 161 12.09 13.58 6.44
N GLY A 162 11.56 13.39 7.66
CA GLY A 162 10.66 14.33 8.30
C GLY A 162 9.22 14.20 7.82
N TYR A 163 8.47 15.31 7.78
CA TYR A 163 7.10 15.33 7.28
C TYR A 163 7.09 15.04 5.75
N PRO A 164 6.07 14.35 5.19
CA PRO A 164 6.02 13.99 3.76
C PRO A 164 5.57 15.18 2.87
N ASP A 165 6.29 16.28 2.94
CA ASP A 165 6.19 17.46 2.10
C ASP A 165 7.45 17.63 1.25
N ASP A 166 7.45 18.57 0.29
CA ASP A 166 8.59 18.90 -0.57
C ASP A 166 9.29 17.63 -1.14
N LEU A 167 8.47 16.68 -1.62
CA LEU A 167 8.92 15.34 -2.01
C LEU A 167 10.07 15.39 -3.02
N GLU A 168 9.93 16.16 -4.10
CA GLU A 168 10.93 16.26 -5.16
C GLU A 168 12.29 16.66 -4.60
N GLU A 169 12.36 17.77 -3.83
CA GLU A 169 13.62 18.26 -3.25
C GLU A 169 14.25 17.21 -2.32
N LYS A 170 13.46 16.56 -1.48
CA LYS A 170 13.97 15.58 -0.52
C LYS A 170 14.44 14.29 -1.20
N PHE A 171 13.72 13.81 -2.19
CA PHE A 171 14.12 12.63 -2.96
C PHE A 171 15.31 12.91 -3.88
N GLU A 172 15.44 14.11 -4.45
CA GLU A 172 16.65 14.54 -5.15
C GLU A 172 17.88 14.49 -4.24
N LYS A 173 17.77 14.92 -2.98
CA LYS A 173 18.86 14.82 -1.99
C LYS A 173 19.24 13.36 -1.71
N ILE A 174 18.26 12.46 -1.59
CA ILE A 174 18.50 11.03 -1.41
C ILE A 174 19.21 10.47 -2.65
N ASN A 175 18.77 10.84 -3.84
CA ASN A 175 19.41 10.45 -5.09
C ASN A 175 20.86 10.97 -5.18
N LEU A 176 21.08 12.23 -4.84
CA LEU A 176 22.43 12.83 -4.77
C LEU A 176 23.32 12.08 -3.77
N PHE A 177 22.79 11.73 -2.59
CA PHE A 177 23.51 10.97 -1.60
C PHE A 177 23.97 9.62 -2.14
N TYR A 178 23.10 8.83 -2.75
CA TYR A 178 23.44 7.51 -3.27
C TYR A 178 24.32 7.55 -4.52
N ASN A 179 24.13 8.53 -5.39
CA ASN A 179 24.88 8.62 -6.67
C ASN A 179 26.21 9.38 -6.57
N LYS A 180 26.41 10.25 -5.58
CA LYS A 180 27.63 11.06 -5.46
C LYS A 180 28.39 10.82 -4.15
N ILE A 181 27.69 10.76 -3.03
CA ILE A 181 28.35 10.69 -1.72
C ILE A 181 28.78 9.24 -1.41
N VAL A 182 27.89 8.27 -1.59
CA VAL A 182 28.18 6.86 -1.31
C VAL A 182 29.33 6.32 -2.16
N PRO A 183 29.43 6.54 -3.49
CA PRO A 183 30.57 6.08 -4.26
C PRO A 183 31.90 6.71 -3.83
N ALA A 184 31.89 7.96 -3.39
CA ALA A 184 33.10 8.68 -2.96
C ALA A 184 33.53 8.33 -1.53
N LYS A 185 32.63 7.96 -0.64
CA LYS A 185 32.89 7.77 0.80
C LYS A 185 32.69 6.34 1.30
N GLY A 186 31.99 5.49 0.56
CA GLY A 186 31.64 4.12 0.91
C GLY A 186 30.28 3.98 1.60
N TRP A 187 29.66 2.80 1.44
CA TRP A 187 28.30 2.49 1.90
C TRP A 187 28.10 2.57 3.43
N ASN A 188 29.13 2.26 4.20
CA ASN A 188 29.04 2.16 5.67
C ASN A 188 29.60 3.37 6.41
N THR A 189 29.89 4.47 5.71
CA THR A 189 30.52 5.66 6.31
C THR A 189 29.55 6.43 7.19
N TYR A 190 28.27 6.45 6.84
CA TYR A 190 27.26 7.22 7.54
C TYR A 190 26.19 6.32 8.12
N LYS A 191 25.80 6.60 9.37
CA LYS A 191 24.72 5.91 10.07
C LYS A 191 23.36 6.57 9.79
N THR A 192 23.35 7.89 9.74
CA THR A 192 22.13 8.66 9.43
C THR A 192 22.38 9.65 8.31
N VAL A 193 21.33 9.86 7.50
CA VAL A 193 21.28 10.85 6.42
C VAL A 193 20.02 11.67 6.62
N ASN A 194 20.17 12.94 6.95
CA ASN A 194 19.06 13.83 7.20
C ASN A 194 18.82 14.74 6.00
N VAL A 195 17.68 14.57 5.34
CA VAL A 195 17.23 15.35 4.17
C VAL A 195 16.12 16.33 4.48
N LYS A 196 15.73 16.43 5.77
CA LYS A 196 14.60 17.24 6.24
C LYS A 196 14.78 18.72 5.97
N PHE A 197 16.02 19.22 6.03
CA PHE A 197 16.32 20.66 5.95
C PHE A 197 16.52 21.09 4.50
N LYS A 198 16.04 22.28 4.16
CA LYS A 198 16.10 22.85 2.82
C LYS A 198 17.56 23.06 2.38
N ASN A 199 17.86 22.72 1.11
CA ASN A 199 19.16 22.92 0.47
C ASN A 199 20.39 22.29 1.16
N GLN A 200 20.20 21.29 2.03
CA GLN A 200 21.33 20.62 2.70
C GLN A 200 21.05 19.15 3.00
N ILE A 201 22.12 18.38 3.06
CA ILE A 201 22.13 16.99 3.52
C ILE A 201 23.06 16.92 4.72
N ILE A 202 22.55 16.49 5.87
CA ILE A 202 23.36 16.32 7.08
C ILE A 202 23.61 14.83 7.26
N CYS A 203 24.87 14.42 7.32
CA CYS A 203 25.27 13.02 7.44
C CYS A 203 26.05 12.82 8.73
N ASP A 204 25.55 11.92 9.60
CA ASP A 204 26.24 11.54 10.84
C ASP A 204 26.99 10.22 10.60
N LYS A 205 28.25 10.19 11.04
CA LYS A 205 29.09 8.99 10.97
C LYS A 205 28.70 7.99 12.07
N SER A 206 29.07 6.75 11.85
CA SER A 206 28.95 5.65 12.82
C SER A 206 29.82 5.87 14.04
#